data_3ec39346f74a69aaed041a4422444947
#
_entry.id   3ec39346f74a69aaed041a4422444947
#
_cell.length_a   1.000
_cell.length_b   1.000
_cell.length_c   1.000
_cell.angle_alpha   90.00
_cell.angle_beta   90.00
_cell.angle_gamma   90.00
#
_symmetry.space_group_name_H-M   'P 1'
#
loop_
_entity.id
_entity.type
_entity.pdbx_description
1 polymer ?
#
loop_
_entity_poly.entity_id
_entity_poly.type
_entity_poly.pdbx_seq_one_letter_code
_entity_poly.pdbx_strand_id
1 'polypeptide(L)'
;MMEFNEKLQGLRKQKGLTQEELAQALFVSRAAVSKWESGRGYPSIDSLKAVAAFFGVTVDELLSSSEALTIAKEEGREKQQRFGDAVFGLLDCLSILLLFLPLFGQKAEGVARAVSLLSLTDVQHYLKAAYLAMVLAMILWGALSLALPGWQKHKRTGSFALTALSACVLIISRQPYAAVFLFAMLMIKAYLLIKCR
;
A
#
# COMPACT_ATOMS: atom_id res chain seq x y z
N MET A 1 20.41 -17.11 27.41
CA MET A 1 20.85 -17.00 26.00
C MET A 1 20.87 -15.52 25.69
N MET A 2 21.98 -14.92 25.22
CA MET A 2 22.03 -13.49 24.94
C MET A 2 21.16 -13.20 23.73
N GLU A 3 20.33 -12.16 23.82
CA GLU A 3 19.51 -11.69 22.70
C GLU A 3 20.34 -10.89 21.69
N PHE A 4 19.83 -10.72 20.47
CA PHE A 4 20.51 -10.00 19.38
C PHE A 4 20.99 -8.61 19.79
N ASN A 5 20.13 -7.83 20.49
CA ASN A 5 20.46 -6.48 20.95
C ASN A 5 21.69 -6.45 21.87
N GLU A 6 21.80 -7.41 22.80
CA GLU A 6 22.94 -7.51 23.72
C GLU A 6 24.21 -7.91 22.96
N LYS A 7 24.11 -8.88 22.04
CA LYS A 7 25.24 -9.32 21.20
C LYS A 7 25.75 -8.18 20.31
N LEU A 8 24.85 -7.45 19.63
CA LEU A 8 25.23 -6.32 18.78
C LEU A 8 25.94 -5.24 19.59
N GLN A 9 25.39 -4.86 20.73
CA GLN A 9 25.99 -3.86 21.61
C GLN A 9 27.37 -4.34 22.13
N GLY A 10 27.50 -5.61 22.49
CA GLY A 10 28.75 -6.24 22.91
C GLY A 10 29.82 -6.16 21.83
N LEU A 11 29.51 -6.61 20.61
CA LEU A 11 30.41 -6.57 19.46
C LEU A 11 30.87 -5.15 19.11
N ARG A 12 29.93 -4.18 19.11
CA ARG A 12 30.27 -2.78 18.88
C ARG A 12 31.23 -2.23 19.94
N LYS A 13 30.92 -2.43 21.22
CA LYS A 13 31.79 -1.98 22.33
C LYS A 13 33.16 -2.64 22.30
N GLN A 14 33.24 -3.92 21.94
CA GLN A 14 34.50 -4.65 21.79
C GLN A 14 35.39 -4.04 20.71
N LYS A 15 34.78 -3.52 19.61
CA LYS A 15 35.52 -2.78 18.56
C LYS A 15 35.75 -1.31 18.93
N GLY A 16 35.31 -0.82 20.08
CA GLY A 16 35.49 0.57 20.51
C GLY A 16 34.63 1.59 19.75
N LEU A 17 33.63 1.15 19.03
CA LEU A 17 32.83 2.03 18.14
C LEU A 17 31.65 2.68 18.90
N THR A 18 31.34 3.92 18.53
CA THR A 18 30.09 4.59 18.85
C THR A 18 28.94 4.06 18.00
N GLN A 19 27.68 4.33 18.38
CA GLN A 19 26.52 4.00 17.55
C GLN A 19 26.54 4.72 16.21
N GLU A 20 27.09 5.93 16.16
CA GLU A 20 27.23 6.71 14.93
C GLU A 20 28.24 6.09 13.98
N GLU A 21 29.42 5.71 14.46
CA GLU A 21 30.46 5.07 13.66
C GLU A 21 30.01 3.72 13.12
N LEU A 22 29.30 2.91 13.91
CA LEU A 22 28.72 1.66 13.46
C LEU A 22 27.64 1.91 12.37
N ALA A 23 26.81 2.93 12.54
CA ALA A 23 25.79 3.30 11.57
C ALA A 23 26.40 3.71 10.22
N GLN A 24 27.47 4.50 10.25
CA GLN A 24 28.21 4.88 9.05
C GLN A 24 28.82 3.68 8.37
N ALA A 25 29.47 2.78 9.12
CA ALA A 25 30.09 1.56 8.59
C ALA A 25 29.09 0.61 7.93
N LEU A 26 27.84 0.57 8.43
CA LEU A 26 26.76 -0.28 7.92
C LEU A 26 25.87 0.45 6.89
N PHE A 27 26.12 1.72 6.57
CA PHE A 27 25.29 2.55 5.68
C PHE A 27 23.82 2.65 6.14
N VAL A 28 23.61 2.76 7.45
CA VAL A 28 22.29 2.91 8.07
C VAL A 28 22.24 4.18 8.93
N SER A 29 21.03 4.55 9.41
CA SER A 29 20.92 5.69 10.33
C SER A 29 21.35 5.29 11.75
N ARG A 30 21.89 6.25 12.53
CA ARG A 30 22.17 6.08 13.96
C ARG A 30 20.91 5.65 14.73
N ALA A 31 19.75 6.18 14.34
CA ALA A 31 18.46 5.81 14.96
C ALA A 31 18.13 4.32 14.76
N ALA A 32 18.51 3.71 13.62
CA ALA A 32 18.36 2.29 13.37
C ALA A 32 19.23 1.47 14.33
N VAL A 33 20.51 1.80 14.45
CA VAL A 33 21.43 1.12 15.39
C VAL A 33 20.92 1.24 16.83
N SER A 34 20.50 2.44 17.25
CA SER A 34 19.93 2.65 18.59
C SER A 34 18.66 1.82 18.83
N LYS A 35 17.79 1.70 17.82
CA LYS A 35 16.59 0.86 17.88
C LYS A 35 16.93 -0.62 18.04
N TRP A 36 17.93 -1.11 17.33
CA TRP A 36 18.38 -2.50 17.38
C TRP A 36 19.01 -2.84 18.73
N GLU A 37 19.92 -2.00 19.23
CA GLU A 37 20.58 -2.20 20.53
C GLU A 37 19.65 -2.05 21.72
N SER A 38 18.54 -1.32 21.58
CA SER A 38 17.53 -1.20 22.63
C SER A 38 16.44 -2.29 22.60
N GLY A 39 16.54 -3.26 21.68
CA GLY A 39 15.55 -4.33 21.54
C GLY A 39 14.17 -3.87 21.02
N ARG A 40 14.05 -2.60 20.56
CA ARG A 40 12.79 -2.04 20.05
C ARG A 40 12.47 -2.43 18.59
N GLY A 41 13.31 -3.25 17.98
CA GLY A 41 13.13 -3.80 16.65
C GLY A 41 14.38 -4.47 16.14
N TYR A 42 14.21 -5.23 15.06
CA TYR A 42 15.28 -5.96 14.40
C TYR A 42 15.74 -5.27 13.13
N PRO A 43 16.99 -5.50 12.68
CA PRO A 43 17.44 -5.14 11.34
C PRO A 43 16.73 -5.99 10.29
N SER A 44 16.69 -5.50 9.04
CA SER A 44 16.32 -6.31 7.89
C SER A 44 17.33 -7.43 7.65
N ILE A 45 16.95 -8.44 6.86
CA ILE A 45 17.88 -9.55 6.52
C ILE A 45 19.15 -9.02 5.85
N ASP A 46 19.05 -8.00 5.01
CA ASP A 46 20.22 -7.40 4.35
C ASP A 46 21.11 -6.66 5.35
N SER A 47 20.51 -5.92 6.30
CA SER A 47 21.24 -5.26 7.38
C SER A 47 21.90 -6.27 8.31
N LEU A 48 21.24 -7.41 8.61
CA LEU A 48 21.80 -8.49 9.39
C LEU A 48 23.05 -9.11 8.73
N LYS A 49 22.99 -9.35 7.41
CA LYS A 49 24.15 -9.82 6.64
C LYS A 49 25.30 -8.81 6.69
N ALA A 50 24.98 -7.50 6.59
CA ALA A 50 25.97 -6.45 6.69
C ALA A 50 26.62 -6.41 8.09
N VAL A 51 25.84 -6.56 9.17
CA VAL A 51 26.33 -6.67 10.55
C VAL A 51 27.24 -7.89 10.69
N ALA A 52 26.78 -9.07 10.23
CA ALA A 52 27.55 -10.31 10.30
C ALA A 52 28.89 -10.19 9.58
N ALA A 53 28.89 -9.65 8.35
CA ALA A 53 30.10 -9.43 7.57
C ALA A 53 31.05 -8.41 8.24
N PHE A 54 30.53 -7.32 8.80
CA PHE A 54 31.32 -6.29 9.46
C PHE A 54 32.03 -6.79 10.72
N PHE A 55 31.35 -7.64 11.50
CA PHE A 55 31.92 -8.20 12.71
C PHE A 55 32.66 -9.53 12.49
N GLY A 56 32.57 -10.14 11.30
CA GLY A 56 33.19 -11.41 10.98
C GLY A 56 32.54 -12.61 11.71
N VAL A 57 31.25 -12.52 11.97
CA VAL A 57 30.44 -13.56 12.61
C VAL A 57 29.36 -14.07 11.65
N THR A 58 28.77 -15.22 11.93
CA THR A 58 27.65 -15.72 11.14
C THR A 58 26.31 -15.09 11.60
N VAL A 59 25.32 -15.09 10.72
CA VAL A 59 23.95 -14.64 11.09
C VAL A 59 23.37 -15.54 12.19
N ASP A 60 23.68 -16.83 12.16
CA ASP A 60 23.22 -17.81 13.17
C ASP A 60 23.86 -17.57 14.55
N GLU A 61 25.07 -17.02 14.61
CA GLU A 61 25.69 -16.59 15.86
C GLU A 61 25.07 -15.32 16.42
N LEU A 62 24.60 -14.43 15.53
CA LEU A 62 23.91 -13.21 15.93
C LEU A 62 22.49 -13.48 16.44
N LEU A 63 21.76 -14.37 15.78
CA LEU A 63 20.33 -14.62 16.02
C LEU A 63 20.08 -16.00 16.66
N SER A 64 19.09 -16.06 17.52
CA SER A 64 18.44 -17.33 17.87
C SER A 64 17.45 -17.74 16.75
N SER A 65 17.12 -19.04 16.69
CA SER A 65 16.15 -19.55 15.70
C SER A 65 14.77 -18.86 15.79
N SER A 66 14.35 -18.45 16.99
CA SER A 66 13.09 -17.72 17.22
C SER A 66 13.14 -16.29 16.69
N GLU A 67 14.27 -15.61 16.84
CA GLU A 67 14.49 -14.23 16.32
C GLU A 67 14.53 -14.23 14.79
N ALA A 68 15.25 -15.19 14.18
CA ALA A 68 15.29 -15.35 12.72
C ALA A 68 13.87 -15.57 12.13
N LEU A 69 13.05 -16.39 12.79
CA LEU A 69 11.67 -16.62 12.38
C LEU A 69 10.81 -15.36 12.50
N THR A 70 11.02 -14.56 13.54
CA THR A 70 10.30 -13.30 13.76
C THR A 70 10.62 -12.28 12.67
N ILE A 71 11.90 -12.10 12.35
CA ILE A 71 12.36 -11.20 11.29
C ILE A 71 11.79 -11.61 9.93
N ALA A 72 11.85 -12.92 9.60
CA ALA A 72 11.31 -13.42 8.34
C ALA A 72 9.79 -13.19 8.21
N LYS A 73 9.04 -13.34 9.31
CA LYS A 73 7.60 -13.05 9.36
C LYS A 73 7.31 -11.56 9.18
N GLU A 74 8.06 -10.69 9.84
CA GLU A 74 7.87 -9.23 9.73
C GLU A 74 8.16 -8.75 8.30
N GLU A 75 9.24 -9.19 7.67
CA GLU A 75 9.54 -8.86 6.27
C GLU A 75 8.50 -9.39 5.30
N GLY A 76 8.02 -10.63 5.50
CA GLY A 76 6.95 -11.20 4.70
C GLY A 76 5.68 -10.36 4.81
N ARG A 77 5.32 -9.92 6.03
CA ARG A 77 4.15 -9.06 6.28
C ARG A 77 4.29 -7.69 5.64
N GLU A 78 5.46 -7.05 5.72
CA GLU A 78 5.70 -5.76 5.06
C GLU A 78 5.59 -5.85 3.53
N LYS A 79 6.19 -6.88 2.93
CA LYS A 79 6.09 -7.13 1.48
C LYS A 79 4.64 -7.34 1.05
N GLN A 80 3.89 -8.12 1.81
CA GLN A 80 2.47 -8.37 1.54
C GLN A 80 1.63 -7.10 1.69
N GLN A 81 1.93 -6.25 2.67
CA GLN A 81 1.27 -4.96 2.84
C GLN A 81 1.55 -4.02 1.67
N ARG A 82 2.82 -3.87 1.26
CA ARG A 82 3.20 -3.05 0.11
C ARG A 82 2.54 -3.52 -1.18
N PHE A 83 2.51 -4.82 -1.41
CA PHE A 83 1.82 -5.40 -2.57
C PHE A 83 0.32 -5.09 -2.53
N GLY A 84 -0.33 -5.27 -1.39
CA GLY A 84 -1.73 -4.91 -1.22
C GLY A 84 -2.00 -3.43 -1.51
N ASP A 85 -1.17 -2.51 -1.00
CA ASP A 85 -1.31 -1.07 -1.24
C ASP A 85 -1.16 -0.71 -2.72
N ALA A 86 -0.20 -1.34 -3.41
CA ALA A 86 0.00 -1.16 -4.85
C ALA A 86 -1.23 -1.63 -5.66
N VAL A 87 -1.81 -2.78 -5.31
CA VAL A 87 -3.01 -3.29 -5.97
C VAL A 87 -4.21 -2.37 -5.74
N PHE A 88 -4.40 -1.84 -4.52
CA PHE A 88 -5.46 -0.86 -4.25
C PHE A 88 -5.30 0.41 -5.09
N GLY A 89 -4.09 0.97 -5.16
CA GLY A 89 -3.80 2.14 -5.98
C GLY A 89 -4.03 1.89 -7.47
N LEU A 90 -3.63 0.71 -7.96
CA LEU A 90 -3.86 0.32 -9.35
C LEU A 90 -5.36 0.18 -9.67
N LEU A 91 -6.14 -0.42 -8.77
CA LEU A 91 -7.60 -0.53 -8.92
C LEU A 91 -8.28 0.85 -8.95
N ASP A 92 -7.81 1.80 -8.13
CA ASP A 92 -8.32 3.17 -8.20
C ASP A 92 -7.98 3.84 -9.53
N CYS A 93 -6.78 3.66 -10.05
CA CYS A 93 -6.39 4.16 -11.37
C CYS A 93 -7.19 3.52 -12.51
N LEU A 94 -7.63 2.27 -12.39
CA LEU A 94 -8.48 1.61 -13.37
C LEU A 94 -9.85 2.30 -13.53
N SER A 95 -10.28 3.14 -12.57
CA SER A 95 -11.48 3.97 -12.72
C SER A 95 -11.41 4.91 -13.94
N ILE A 96 -10.22 5.18 -14.49
CA ILE A 96 -10.04 5.92 -15.75
C ILE A 96 -10.81 5.26 -16.92
N LEU A 97 -11.03 3.95 -16.87
CA LEU A 97 -11.79 3.23 -17.88
C LEU A 97 -13.25 3.71 -17.98
N LEU A 98 -13.82 4.25 -16.87
CA LEU A 98 -15.16 4.84 -16.87
C LEU A 98 -15.26 6.07 -17.81
N LEU A 99 -14.14 6.74 -18.09
CA LEU A 99 -14.13 7.88 -19.01
C LEU A 99 -14.31 7.45 -20.47
N PHE A 100 -13.79 6.28 -20.84
CA PHE A 100 -13.69 5.84 -22.22
C PHE A 100 -14.65 4.70 -22.58
N LEU A 101 -14.90 3.79 -21.64
CA LEU A 101 -15.80 2.66 -21.90
C LEU A 101 -17.27 3.08 -21.92
N PRO A 102 -18.08 2.51 -22.82
CA PRO A 102 -19.51 2.79 -22.94
C PRO A 102 -20.30 2.14 -21.81
N LEU A 103 -20.15 2.66 -20.58
CA LEU A 103 -20.78 2.12 -19.36
C LEU A 103 -21.93 3.00 -18.85
N PHE A 104 -22.20 4.13 -19.50
CA PHE A 104 -23.29 5.03 -19.14
C PHE A 104 -24.47 4.85 -20.09
N GLY A 105 -25.67 4.67 -19.53
CA GLY A 105 -26.90 4.58 -20.31
C GLY A 105 -27.40 5.97 -20.70
N GLN A 106 -27.62 6.19 -22.01
CA GLN A 106 -28.25 7.37 -22.55
C GLN A 106 -29.48 6.97 -23.38
N LYS A 107 -30.60 7.67 -23.22
CA LYS A 107 -31.78 7.50 -24.08
C LYS A 107 -31.67 8.46 -25.25
N ALA A 108 -31.51 7.94 -26.44
CA ALA A 108 -31.57 8.71 -27.68
C ALA A 108 -32.64 8.12 -28.60
N GLU A 109 -33.59 8.90 -29.04
CA GLU A 109 -34.68 8.51 -29.97
C GLU A 109 -35.44 7.25 -29.53
N GLY A 110 -35.67 7.06 -28.22
CA GLY A 110 -36.39 5.91 -27.68
C GLY A 110 -35.55 4.63 -27.51
N VAL A 111 -34.30 4.63 -27.95
CA VAL A 111 -33.38 3.49 -27.82
C VAL A 111 -32.35 3.79 -26.74
N ALA A 112 -32.15 2.85 -25.81
CA ALA A 112 -31.10 2.95 -24.83
C ALA A 112 -29.74 2.61 -25.49
N ARG A 113 -28.85 3.60 -25.53
CA ARG A 113 -27.45 3.43 -25.99
C ARG A 113 -26.49 3.51 -24.83
N ALA A 114 -25.48 2.65 -24.85
CA ALA A 114 -24.37 2.76 -23.94
C ALA A 114 -23.34 3.74 -24.51
N VAL A 115 -22.94 4.72 -23.69
CA VAL A 115 -21.98 5.78 -24.06
C VAL A 115 -20.89 5.92 -23.00
N SER A 116 -19.75 6.50 -23.37
CA SER A 116 -18.71 6.83 -22.40
C SER A 116 -19.08 8.07 -21.58
N LEU A 117 -18.47 8.24 -20.42
CA LEU A 117 -18.71 9.42 -19.58
C LEU A 117 -18.43 10.74 -20.34
N LEU A 118 -17.40 10.75 -21.18
CA LEU A 118 -17.03 11.94 -21.96
C LEU A 118 -18.10 12.29 -23.01
N SER A 119 -18.69 11.30 -23.66
CA SER A 119 -19.71 11.47 -24.71
C SER A 119 -21.14 11.58 -24.17
N LEU A 120 -21.34 11.53 -22.86
CA LEU A 120 -22.63 11.64 -22.22
C LEU A 120 -23.20 13.06 -22.40
N THR A 121 -24.33 13.21 -23.10
CA THR A 121 -24.95 14.51 -23.41
C THR A 121 -26.34 14.69 -22.81
N ASP A 122 -27.07 13.60 -22.59
CA ASP A 122 -28.47 13.61 -22.14
C ASP A 122 -28.61 13.58 -20.60
N VAL A 123 -27.65 14.20 -19.90
CA VAL A 123 -27.65 14.30 -18.42
C VAL A 123 -27.42 15.74 -18.03
N GLN A 124 -28.06 16.15 -16.94
CA GLN A 124 -27.88 17.51 -16.42
C GLN A 124 -26.39 17.78 -16.15
N HIS A 125 -25.94 18.99 -16.53
CA HIS A 125 -24.51 19.35 -16.47
C HIS A 125 -23.87 19.11 -15.10
N TYR A 126 -24.62 19.32 -14.01
CA TYR A 126 -24.11 19.09 -12.66
C TYR A 126 -23.86 17.61 -12.35
N LEU A 127 -24.70 16.68 -12.89
CA LEU A 127 -24.49 15.24 -12.72
C LEU A 127 -23.26 14.75 -13.48
N LYS A 128 -23.08 15.22 -14.72
CA LYS A 128 -21.88 14.92 -15.51
C LYS A 128 -20.62 15.44 -14.80
N ALA A 129 -20.66 16.67 -14.28
CA ALA A 129 -19.57 17.24 -13.50
C ALA A 129 -19.29 16.43 -12.23
N ALA A 130 -20.33 15.97 -11.53
CA ALA A 130 -20.18 15.12 -10.34
C ALA A 130 -19.50 13.76 -10.67
N TYR A 131 -19.89 13.11 -11.77
CA TYR A 131 -19.24 11.86 -12.20
C TYR A 131 -17.79 12.07 -12.58
N LEU A 132 -17.46 13.14 -13.31
CA LEU A 132 -16.08 13.48 -13.65
C LEU A 132 -15.25 13.76 -12.39
N ALA A 133 -15.77 14.57 -11.47
CA ALA A 133 -15.10 14.87 -10.20
C ALA A 133 -14.83 13.59 -9.38
N MET A 134 -15.80 12.69 -9.32
CA MET A 134 -15.70 11.41 -8.62
C MET A 134 -14.61 10.50 -9.24
N VAL A 135 -14.59 10.35 -10.57
CA VAL A 135 -13.58 9.55 -11.27
C VAL A 135 -12.19 10.17 -11.10
N LEU A 136 -12.07 11.49 -11.21
CA LEU A 136 -10.80 12.20 -10.98
C LEU A 136 -10.32 12.03 -9.54
N ALA A 137 -11.22 12.11 -8.56
CA ALA A 137 -10.86 11.89 -7.15
C ALA A 137 -10.33 10.48 -6.93
N MET A 138 -10.92 9.46 -7.55
CA MET A 138 -10.43 8.08 -7.48
C MET A 138 -9.04 7.93 -8.10
N ILE A 139 -8.84 8.49 -9.30
CA ILE A 139 -7.54 8.45 -9.99
C ILE A 139 -6.46 9.16 -9.17
N LEU A 140 -6.75 10.34 -8.64
CA LEU A 140 -5.82 11.11 -7.80
C LEU A 140 -5.48 10.35 -6.51
N TRP A 141 -6.48 9.74 -5.87
CA TRP A 141 -6.26 8.91 -4.67
C TRP A 141 -5.37 7.71 -4.98
N GLY A 142 -5.62 7.02 -6.10
CA GLY A 142 -4.80 5.92 -6.59
C GLY A 142 -3.37 6.33 -6.85
N ALA A 143 -3.15 7.39 -7.61
CA ALA A 143 -1.84 7.92 -7.93
C ALA A 143 -1.07 8.36 -6.67
N LEU A 144 -1.74 9.07 -5.74
CA LEU A 144 -1.16 9.51 -4.47
C LEU A 144 -0.79 8.31 -3.58
N SER A 145 -1.62 7.26 -3.57
CA SER A 145 -1.34 6.05 -2.81
C SER A 145 -0.13 5.29 -3.33
N LEU A 146 0.13 5.33 -4.63
CA LEU A 146 1.31 4.74 -5.26
C LEU A 146 2.57 5.58 -5.05
N ALA A 147 2.44 6.92 -5.10
CA ALA A 147 3.57 7.84 -5.00
C ALA A 147 4.14 7.98 -3.57
N LEU A 148 3.31 7.86 -2.54
CA LEU A 148 3.69 8.10 -1.14
C LEU A 148 3.63 6.82 -0.29
N PRO A 149 4.70 6.03 -0.18
CA PRO A 149 4.69 4.77 0.58
C PRO A 149 4.54 4.92 2.10
N GLY A 150 4.76 6.12 2.65
CA GLY A 150 4.78 6.35 4.11
C GLY A 150 3.40 6.56 4.79
N TRP A 151 2.32 6.79 4.05
CA TRP A 151 1.02 7.22 4.59
C TRP A 151 0.05 6.05 4.81
N GLN A 152 0.51 4.99 5.47
CA GLN A 152 -0.09 3.65 5.39
C GLN A 152 -1.41 3.43 6.14
N LYS A 153 -1.67 4.09 7.29
CA LYS A 153 -2.77 3.67 8.18
C LYS A 153 -4.19 3.81 7.63
N HIS A 154 -4.47 4.73 6.71
CA HIS A 154 -5.83 5.06 6.25
C HIS A 154 -6.05 4.92 4.74
N LYS A 155 -5.02 4.57 3.97
CA LYS A 155 -5.08 4.50 2.50
C LYS A 155 -6.13 3.51 2.00
N ARG A 156 -6.10 2.28 2.49
CA ARG A 156 -7.00 1.20 2.05
C ARG A 156 -8.44 1.51 2.41
N THR A 157 -8.67 1.98 3.64
CA THR A 157 -10.01 2.33 4.11
C THR A 157 -10.57 3.52 3.34
N GLY A 158 -9.76 4.55 3.06
CA GLY A 158 -10.15 5.71 2.28
C GLY A 158 -10.48 5.34 0.83
N SER A 159 -9.63 4.55 0.17
CA SER A 159 -9.88 4.02 -1.17
C SER A 159 -11.17 3.19 -1.23
N PHE A 160 -11.39 2.30 -0.26
CA PHE A 160 -12.60 1.50 -0.17
C PHE A 160 -13.85 2.38 0.01
N ALA A 161 -13.81 3.34 0.94
CA ALA A 161 -14.92 4.24 1.20
C ALA A 161 -15.26 5.11 -0.02
N LEU A 162 -14.23 5.63 -0.71
CA LEU A 162 -14.42 6.43 -1.93
C LEU A 162 -15.07 5.61 -3.05
N THR A 163 -14.63 4.37 -3.26
CA THR A 163 -15.23 3.46 -4.26
C THR A 163 -16.67 3.10 -3.89
N ALA A 164 -16.96 2.84 -2.61
CA ALA A 164 -18.31 2.53 -2.13
C ALA A 164 -19.26 3.72 -2.32
N LEU A 165 -18.83 4.93 -1.95
CA LEU A 165 -19.59 6.15 -2.15
C LEU A 165 -19.88 6.38 -3.65
N SER A 166 -18.88 6.17 -4.48
CA SER A 166 -19.00 6.30 -5.94
C SER A 166 -20.00 5.31 -6.53
N ALA A 167 -19.97 4.06 -6.09
CA ALA A 167 -20.93 3.05 -6.51
C ALA A 167 -22.37 3.42 -6.09
N CYS A 168 -22.57 3.93 -4.87
CA CYS A 168 -23.88 4.40 -4.39
C CYS A 168 -24.42 5.56 -5.26
N VAL A 169 -23.56 6.52 -5.60
CA VAL A 169 -23.96 7.64 -6.48
C VAL A 169 -24.44 7.14 -7.84
N LEU A 170 -23.73 6.20 -8.45
CA LEU A 170 -24.11 5.62 -9.74
C LEU A 170 -25.41 4.79 -9.67
N ILE A 171 -25.66 4.08 -8.58
CA ILE A 171 -26.90 3.34 -8.38
C ILE A 171 -28.08 4.32 -8.26
N ILE A 172 -27.96 5.36 -7.43
CA ILE A 172 -28.99 6.39 -7.25
C ILE A 172 -29.29 7.11 -8.57
N SER A 173 -28.26 7.35 -9.37
CA SER A 173 -28.35 8.01 -10.68
C SER A 173 -28.84 7.08 -11.81
N ARG A 174 -29.22 5.84 -11.49
CA ARG A 174 -29.70 4.84 -12.46
C ARG A 174 -28.73 4.53 -13.59
N GLN A 175 -27.43 4.47 -13.27
CA GLN A 175 -26.37 4.07 -14.20
C GLN A 175 -25.88 2.64 -13.90
N PRO A 176 -26.63 1.58 -14.27
CA PRO A 176 -26.40 0.22 -13.77
C PRO A 176 -25.07 -0.37 -14.22
N TYR A 177 -24.65 -0.14 -15.47
CA TYR A 177 -23.40 -0.75 -15.99
C TYR A 177 -22.16 -0.16 -15.33
N ALA A 178 -22.11 1.18 -15.16
CA ALA A 178 -21.04 1.83 -14.44
C ALA A 178 -21.02 1.45 -12.94
N ALA A 179 -22.21 1.29 -12.34
CA ALA A 179 -22.34 0.85 -10.95
C ALA A 179 -21.83 -0.60 -10.77
N VAL A 180 -22.14 -1.52 -11.68
CA VAL A 180 -21.65 -2.91 -11.66
C VAL A 180 -20.12 -2.94 -11.76
N PHE A 181 -19.53 -2.12 -12.62
CA PHE A 181 -18.08 -2.02 -12.74
C PHE A 181 -17.42 -1.60 -11.42
N LEU A 182 -17.92 -0.54 -10.76
CA LEU A 182 -17.40 -0.13 -9.47
C LEU A 182 -17.69 -1.14 -8.35
N PHE A 183 -18.83 -1.82 -8.42
CA PHE A 183 -19.15 -2.88 -7.46
C PHE A 183 -18.21 -4.08 -7.59
N ALA A 184 -17.84 -4.48 -8.79
CA ALA A 184 -16.84 -5.51 -9.02
C ALA A 184 -15.47 -5.10 -8.44
N MET A 185 -15.04 -3.85 -8.65
CA MET A 185 -13.83 -3.30 -8.02
C MET A 185 -13.92 -3.31 -6.49
N LEU A 186 -15.08 -2.96 -5.92
CA LEU A 186 -15.33 -2.98 -4.48
C LEU A 186 -15.19 -4.38 -3.91
N MET A 187 -15.74 -5.40 -4.58
CA MET A 187 -15.63 -6.81 -4.17
C MET A 187 -14.18 -7.28 -4.15
N ILE A 188 -13.40 -6.94 -5.17
CA ILE A 188 -11.96 -7.25 -5.21
C ILE A 188 -11.23 -6.58 -4.05
N LYS A 189 -11.51 -5.29 -3.79
CA LYS A 189 -10.93 -4.55 -2.65
C LYS A 189 -11.33 -5.16 -1.31
N ALA A 190 -12.60 -5.55 -1.13
CA ALA A 190 -13.08 -6.20 0.08
C ALA A 190 -12.36 -7.53 0.32
N TYR A 191 -12.22 -8.36 -0.72
CA TYR A 191 -11.47 -9.62 -0.64
C TYR A 191 -10.01 -9.40 -0.22
N LEU A 192 -9.33 -8.42 -0.81
CA LEU A 192 -7.95 -8.09 -0.47
C LEU A 192 -7.82 -7.55 0.96
N LEU A 193 -8.78 -6.76 1.43
CA LEU A 193 -8.82 -6.27 2.82
C LEU A 193 -8.88 -7.42 3.83
N ILE A 194 -9.67 -8.44 3.54
CA ILE A 194 -9.83 -9.62 4.41
C ILE A 194 -8.55 -10.47 4.38
N LYS A 195 -7.99 -10.72 3.19
CA LYS A 195 -6.82 -11.58 3.01
C LYS A 195 -5.53 -10.96 3.55
N CYS A 196 -5.41 -9.63 3.55
CA CYS A 196 -4.22 -8.92 4.01
C CYS A 196 -4.33 -8.41 5.46
N ARG A 197 -5.34 -8.85 6.21
CA ARG A 197 -5.49 -8.57 7.64
C ARG A 197 -4.75 -9.65 8.47
#